data_232fb79e9da6943629a0c4c7725ac179
#
_entry.id   232fb79e9da6943629a0c4c7725ac179
#
_cell.length_a   1.000
_cell.length_b   1.000
_cell.length_c   1.000
_cell.angle_alpha   90.00
_cell.angle_beta   90.00
_cell.angle_gamma   90.00
#
_symmetry.space_group_name_H-M   'P 1'
#
loop_
_entity.id
_entity.type
_entity.pdbx_description
1 polymer ?
#
loop_
_entity_poly.entity_id
_entity_poly.type
_entity_poly.pdbx_seq_one_letter_code
_entity_poly.pdbx_strand_id
1 'polypeptide(L)'
;MKRREFLQRTACGLGAAWLGSRAFGRDVWRNGAFAIPPLTRRFSAADSVTLGRTGIRTSRLAMGTGTIGYNHHSNQTALGMDGLPKLLLNGYDQGLRFFDAADSYGSHPYVAKALKQVPRDKVTVLTKTWARDPATARADLDRFRKELGTDYLDVCLMHCLTEGDWTTRYRGVMDVFEEAKRKGIIRAHGCSCHSIEALRAAAKSPWVEIDLARVNPIGSHMDAEPEAVVSVLREMRAGGKAVVGMKILGQGDMRTRQDEALRYALSLNTLDAFTIGAESIAEQNDLVRRISMAA
;
A
#
# COMPACT_ATOMS: atom_id res chain seq x y z
N MET A 1 6.86 36.11 -44.58
CA MET A 1 8.27 35.67 -44.44
C MET A 1 8.29 34.41 -43.56
N LYS A 2 8.99 33.39 -44.02
CA LYS A 2 8.76 31.98 -43.67
C LYS A 2 9.51 31.53 -42.40
N ARG A 3 8.81 30.73 -41.59
CA ARG A 3 9.25 30.04 -40.35
C ARG A 3 10.31 28.94 -40.60
N ARG A 4 11.42 29.18 -41.31
CA ARG A 4 12.33 28.09 -41.70
C ARG A 4 13.83 28.38 -41.63
N GLU A 5 14.28 29.34 -40.80
CA GLU A 5 15.71 29.68 -40.75
C GLU A 5 16.29 29.86 -39.33
N PHE A 6 15.86 29.05 -38.35
CA PHE A 6 16.45 29.10 -36.99
C PHE A 6 16.98 27.76 -36.47
N LEU A 7 17.41 26.89 -37.36
CA LEU A 7 18.01 25.60 -36.95
C LEU A 7 19.29 25.31 -37.79
N GLN A 8 20.29 26.17 -37.70
CA GLN A 8 21.68 25.83 -38.07
C GLN A 8 22.62 26.88 -37.55
N ARG A 9 23.32 26.57 -36.48
CA ARG A 9 24.67 26.99 -36.05
C ARG A 9 24.76 27.00 -34.53
N THR A 10 25.26 25.91 -33.98
CA THR A 10 26.46 25.91 -33.15
C THR A 10 26.82 24.45 -32.82
N ALA A 11 27.73 23.94 -33.63
CA ALA A 11 28.57 22.82 -33.23
C ALA A 11 29.94 23.41 -32.95
N CYS A 12 30.51 23.02 -31.83
CA CYS A 12 31.94 22.90 -31.51
C CYS A 12 32.24 23.33 -30.08
N GLY A 13 32.73 22.39 -29.29
CA GLY A 13 33.60 22.77 -28.20
C GLY A 13 33.55 21.89 -26.95
N LEU A 14 34.37 20.83 -26.96
CA LEU A 14 35.11 20.30 -25.81
C LEU A 14 34.38 19.45 -24.75
N GLY A 15 34.83 18.20 -24.73
CA GLY A 15 34.54 17.12 -23.83
C GLY A 15 34.97 17.36 -22.38
N ALA A 16 34.16 16.75 -21.52
CA ALA A 16 34.61 16.26 -20.24
C ALA A 16 33.88 14.95 -19.99
N ALA A 17 34.62 13.88 -19.86
CA ALA A 17 34.16 12.56 -19.57
C ALA A 17 33.47 12.53 -18.20
N TRP A 18 32.21 12.18 -18.16
CA TRP A 18 31.52 11.71 -16.98
C TRP A 18 31.16 10.24 -17.19
N LEU A 19 32.08 9.36 -16.82
CA LEU A 19 31.83 7.96 -16.53
C LEU A 19 31.26 7.90 -15.12
N GLY A 20 29.96 7.65 -15.00
CA GLY A 20 29.35 7.47 -13.70
C GLY A 20 27.85 7.16 -13.81
N SER A 21 27.48 5.89 -13.62
CA SER A 21 26.13 5.37 -13.32
C SER A 21 25.07 5.52 -14.43
N ARG A 22 25.23 4.79 -15.51
CA ARG A 22 24.11 4.35 -16.36
C ARG A 22 23.78 2.90 -16.02
N ALA A 23 22.93 2.68 -15.06
CA ALA A 23 22.27 1.39 -14.86
C ALA A 23 20.99 1.59 -14.03
N PHE A 24 20.04 2.37 -14.54
CA PHE A 24 18.63 2.25 -14.14
C PHE A 24 17.78 2.38 -15.41
N GLY A 25 17.06 1.28 -15.70
CA GLY A 25 16.42 0.97 -16.94
C GLY A 25 15.51 2.09 -17.48
N ARG A 26 15.65 2.34 -18.76
CA ARG A 26 14.58 2.88 -19.57
C ARG A 26 13.49 1.81 -19.62
N ASP A 27 12.42 2.01 -18.88
CA ASP A 27 11.18 1.26 -19.05
C ASP A 27 10.70 1.52 -20.48
N VAL A 28 10.77 0.52 -21.33
CA VAL A 28 10.47 0.66 -22.75
C VAL A 28 9.02 0.29 -22.97
N TRP A 29 8.17 1.26 -23.25
CA TRP A 29 6.85 1.04 -23.79
C TRP A 29 6.97 0.39 -25.19
N ARG A 30 6.57 -0.86 -25.34
CA ARG A 30 6.35 -1.51 -26.63
C ARG A 30 4.87 -1.79 -26.80
N ASN A 31 4.27 -1.17 -27.83
CA ASN A 31 2.86 -1.39 -28.24
C ASN A 31 1.81 -1.10 -27.16
N GLY A 32 1.97 -0.05 -26.37
CA GLY A 32 0.97 0.35 -25.38
C GLY A 32 0.88 -0.53 -24.12
N ALA A 33 1.76 -1.51 -23.97
CA ALA A 33 1.86 -2.34 -22.77
C ALA A 33 3.15 -2.02 -22.01
N PHE A 34 3.04 -1.86 -20.70
CA PHE A 34 4.19 -1.71 -19.80
C PHE A 34 5.03 -3.00 -19.86
N ALA A 35 6.29 -2.90 -20.29
CA ALA A 35 7.19 -4.05 -20.24
C ALA A 35 7.57 -4.34 -18.79
N ILE A 36 6.98 -5.37 -18.19
CA ILE A 36 7.32 -5.82 -16.83
C ILE A 36 8.75 -6.36 -16.86
N PRO A 37 9.70 -5.76 -16.12
CA PRO A 37 11.06 -6.26 -16.06
C PRO A 37 11.09 -7.70 -15.52
N PRO A 38 12.04 -8.53 -15.92
CA PRO A 38 12.20 -9.86 -15.33
C PRO A 38 12.52 -9.73 -13.84
N LEU A 39 11.92 -10.58 -13.03
CA LEU A 39 12.21 -10.62 -11.60
C LEU A 39 13.62 -11.16 -11.38
N THR A 40 14.40 -10.44 -10.56
CA THR A 40 15.82 -10.77 -10.30
C THR A 40 16.01 -11.74 -9.13
N ARG A 41 14.93 -12.09 -8.43
CA ARG A 41 14.93 -13.01 -7.29
C ARG A 41 13.59 -13.70 -7.14
N ARG A 42 13.57 -14.80 -6.40
CA ARG A 42 12.32 -15.43 -5.96
C ARG A 42 11.69 -14.63 -4.82
N PHE A 43 10.38 -14.65 -4.77
CA PHE A 43 9.58 -14.00 -3.73
C PHE A 43 8.68 -15.03 -3.04
N SER A 44 8.39 -14.77 -1.76
CA SER A 44 7.35 -15.47 -1.03
C SER A 44 6.34 -14.46 -0.47
N ALA A 45 5.08 -14.86 -0.41
CA ALA A 45 4.04 -14.07 0.27
C ALA A 45 4.40 -13.83 1.75
N ALA A 46 5.08 -14.80 2.37
CA ALA A 46 5.53 -14.76 3.77
C ALA A 46 6.91 -14.12 3.96
N ASP A 47 7.58 -13.61 2.90
CA ASP A 47 8.85 -12.90 3.08
C ASP A 47 8.74 -11.85 4.18
N SER A 48 9.67 -11.87 5.12
CA SER A 48 9.74 -10.82 6.14
C SER A 48 10.28 -9.53 5.55
N VAL A 49 9.46 -8.49 5.58
CA VAL A 49 9.78 -7.16 5.09
C VAL A 49 9.70 -6.14 6.23
N THR A 50 10.47 -5.05 6.11
CA THR A 50 10.37 -3.92 7.03
C THR A 50 9.62 -2.78 6.33
N LEU A 51 8.62 -2.21 6.99
CA LEU A 51 7.86 -1.08 6.47
C LEU A 51 8.67 0.21 6.60
N GLY A 52 9.37 0.59 5.54
CA GLY A 52 10.20 1.79 5.49
C GLY A 52 11.16 1.89 6.68
N ARG A 53 11.15 3.06 7.35
CA ARG A 53 11.96 3.34 8.56
C ARG A 53 11.19 3.13 9.88
N THR A 54 9.98 2.58 9.84
CA THR A 54 9.14 2.41 11.06
C THR A 54 9.67 1.35 12.02
N GLY A 55 10.55 0.46 11.56
CA GLY A 55 11.00 -0.71 12.31
C GLY A 55 9.96 -1.84 12.42
N ILE A 56 8.75 -1.67 11.86
CA ILE A 56 7.70 -2.70 11.85
C ILE A 56 8.08 -3.75 10.81
N ARG A 57 8.24 -5.00 11.27
CA ARG A 57 8.46 -6.17 10.41
C ARG A 57 7.17 -6.94 10.24
N THR A 58 6.87 -7.32 9.00
CA THR A 58 5.65 -8.04 8.65
C THR A 58 5.86 -8.92 7.42
N SER A 59 4.81 -9.59 6.92
CA SER A 59 4.88 -10.35 5.67
C SER A 59 4.73 -9.44 4.45
N ARG A 60 5.30 -9.85 3.32
CA ARG A 60 5.17 -9.16 2.02
C ARG A 60 3.72 -9.03 1.57
N LEU A 61 2.95 -10.11 1.68
CA LEU A 61 1.52 -10.09 1.42
C LEU A 61 0.76 -9.75 2.70
N ALA A 62 -0.06 -8.71 2.63
CA ALA A 62 -1.08 -8.41 3.61
C ALA A 62 -2.41 -9.06 3.20
N MET A 63 -3.13 -9.60 4.18
CA MET A 63 -4.48 -10.12 4.01
C MET A 63 -5.47 -8.96 4.06
N GLY A 64 -5.94 -8.55 2.87
CA GLY A 64 -6.92 -7.48 2.71
C GLY A 64 -8.31 -7.90 3.15
N THR A 65 -9.00 -7.05 3.88
CA THR A 65 -10.37 -7.29 4.34
C THR A 65 -11.40 -6.34 3.73
N GLY A 66 -11.00 -5.57 2.69
CA GLY A 66 -11.79 -4.44 2.19
C GLY A 66 -12.02 -4.42 0.68
N THR A 67 -12.13 -5.56 0.00
CA THR A 67 -12.55 -5.56 -1.41
C THR A 67 -13.96 -4.98 -1.52
N ILE A 68 -14.11 -3.90 -2.31
CA ILE A 68 -15.34 -3.10 -2.41
C ILE A 68 -15.83 -2.64 -1.01
N GLY A 69 -14.88 -2.33 -0.10
CA GLY A 69 -15.17 -1.98 1.29
C GLY A 69 -15.71 -0.57 1.47
N TYR A 70 -16.97 -0.46 1.92
CA TYR A 70 -17.66 0.79 2.22
C TYR A 70 -18.87 0.55 3.13
N ASN A 71 -19.30 1.55 3.90
CA ASN A 71 -20.46 1.47 4.81
C ASN A 71 -20.42 0.24 5.75
N HIS A 72 -19.27 -0.02 6.36
CA HIS A 72 -19.06 -1.16 7.26
C HIS A 72 -19.34 -2.54 6.63
N HIS A 73 -19.13 -2.65 5.32
CA HIS A 73 -19.29 -3.88 4.55
C HIS A 73 -18.17 -4.04 3.54
N SER A 74 -17.78 -5.30 3.24
CA SER A 74 -16.85 -5.67 2.16
C SER A 74 -17.14 -7.10 1.70
N ASN A 75 -16.56 -7.52 0.56
CA ASN A 75 -16.67 -8.91 0.11
C ASN A 75 -16.16 -9.87 1.21
N GLN A 76 -15.10 -9.49 1.93
CA GLN A 76 -14.55 -10.34 3.00
C GLN A 76 -15.45 -10.39 4.23
N THR A 77 -16.08 -9.29 4.64
CA THR A 77 -17.02 -9.31 5.77
C THR A 77 -18.30 -10.09 5.43
N ALA A 78 -18.67 -10.20 4.14
CA ALA A 78 -19.77 -11.05 3.68
C ALA A 78 -19.52 -12.55 3.93
N LEU A 79 -18.28 -12.98 4.16
CA LEU A 79 -17.96 -14.35 4.58
C LEU A 79 -18.46 -14.69 5.99
N GLY A 80 -18.93 -13.70 6.73
CA GLY A 80 -19.48 -13.85 8.07
C GLY A 80 -18.42 -14.10 9.16
N MET A 81 -18.93 -14.16 10.41
CA MET A 81 -18.11 -14.26 11.62
C MET A 81 -17.30 -15.56 11.74
N ASP A 82 -17.55 -16.54 10.90
CA ASP A 82 -16.77 -17.78 10.85
C ASP A 82 -15.83 -17.81 9.64
N GLY A 83 -16.26 -17.31 8.49
CA GLY A 83 -15.51 -17.37 7.24
C GLY A 83 -14.28 -16.46 7.23
N LEU A 84 -14.45 -15.17 7.50
CA LEU A 84 -13.32 -14.23 7.46
C LEU A 84 -12.25 -14.54 8.53
N PRO A 85 -12.57 -14.82 9.80
CA PRO A 85 -11.54 -15.23 10.76
C PRO A 85 -10.80 -16.51 10.36
N LYS A 86 -11.48 -17.52 9.82
CA LYS A 86 -10.84 -18.74 9.30
C LYS A 86 -9.88 -18.42 8.15
N LEU A 87 -10.26 -17.50 7.26
CA LEU A 87 -9.40 -17.06 6.16
C LEU A 87 -8.13 -16.35 6.67
N LEU A 88 -8.27 -15.47 7.67
CA LEU A 88 -7.12 -14.80 8.31
C LEU A 88 -6.19 -15.81 9.01
N LEU A 89 -6.74 -16.80 9.70
CA LEU A 89 -5.96 -17.85 10.35
C LEU A 89 -5.26 -18.75 9.35
N ASN A 90 -5.93 -19.13 8.25
CA ASN A 90 -5.28 -19.88 7.16
C ASN A 90 -4.06 -19.13 6.60
N GLY A 91 -4.15 -17.82 6.42
CA GLY A 91 -3.00 -17.02 6.01
C GLY A 91 -1.91 -16.97 7.09
N TYR A 92 -2.30 -16.85 8.36
CA TYR A 92 -1.34 -16.90 9.46
C TYR A 92 -0.58 -18.22 9.50
N ASP A 93 -1.24 -19.35 9.30
CA ASP A 93 -0.63 -20.69 9.26
C ASP A 93 0.36 -20.81 8.08
N GLN A 94 0.12 -20.10 6.99
CA GLN A 94 1.04 -19.99 5.84
C GLN A 94 2.17 -18.95 6.02
N GLY A 95 2.32 -18.37 7.21
CA GLY A 95 3.37 -17.40 7.51
C GLY A 95 3.02 -15.94 7.23
N LEU A 96 1.79 -15.63 6.80
CA LEU A 96 1.36 -14.23 6.65
C LEU A 96 1.17 -13.58 8.02
N ARG A 97 1.66 -12.36 8.16
CA ARG A 97 1.70 -11.63 9.43
C ARG A 97 1.11 -10.23 9.33
N PHE A 98 0.42 -9.90 8.24
CA PHE A 98 -0.08 -8.57 7.99
C PHE A 98 -1.59 -8.61 7.71
N PHE A 99 -2.39 -8.04 8.60
CA PHE A 99 -3.84 -7.90 8.48
C PHE A 99 -4.16 -6.45 8.10
N ASP A 100 -4.79 -6.27 6.94
CA ASP A 100 -5.20 -4.95 6.44
C ASP A 100 -6.72 -4.78 6.64
N ALA A 101 -7.08 -3.96 7.62
CA ALA A 101 -8.43 -3.62 8.01
C ALA A 101 -8.75 -2.14 7.76
N ALA A 102 -9.98 -1.76 7.94
CA ALA A 102 -10.43 -0.38 8.09
C ALA A 102 -11.79 -0.31 8.78
N ASP A 103 -12.07 0.83 9.42
CA ASP A 103 -13.39 1.11 9.98
C ASP A 103 -14.50 0.97 8.94
N SER A 104 -14.33 1.62 7.78
CA SER A 104 -15.33 1.59 6.70
C SER A 104 -15.60 0.21 6.10
N TYR A 105 -14.75 -0.78 6.37
CA TYR A 105 -14.97 -2.17 5.92
C TYR A 105 -15.82 -2.97 6.91
N GLY A 106 -15.99 -2.47 8.15
CA GLY A 106 -16.63 -3.21 9.24
C GLY A 106 -15.88 -4.46 9.65
N SER A 107 -14.57 -4.55 9.36
CA SER A 107 -13.80 -5.77 9.51
C SER A 107 -13.21 -5.99 10.90
N HIS A 108 -13.19 -4.98 11.78
CA HIS A 108 -12.59 -5.07 13.11
C HIS A 108 -13.09 -6.25 13.96
N PRO A 109 -14.41 -6.56 14.07
CA PRO A 109 -14.87 -7.69 14.86
C PRO A 109 -14.36 -9.05 14.38
N TYR A 110 -14.21 -9.19 13.05
CA TYR A 110 -13.69 -10.41 12.42
C TYR A 110 -12.19 -10.56 12.68
N VAL A 111 -11.44 -9.47 12.54
CA VAL A 111 -9.99 -9.43 12.85
C VAL A 111 -9.80 -9.72 14.33
N ALA A 112 -10.60 -9.14 15.23
CA ALA A 112 -10.55 -9.42 16.67
C ALA A 112 -10.74 -10.91 16.98
N LYS A 113 -11.68 -11.58 16.30
CA LYS A 113 -11.92 -13.01 16.46
C LYS A 113 -10.69 -13.84 16.04
N ALA A 114 -10.00 -13.45 14.98
CA ALA A 114 -8.75 -14.09 14.57
C ALA A 114 -7.60 -13.80 15.55
N LEU A 115 -7.46 -12.55 16.02
CA LEU A 115 -6.43 -12.14 16.98
C LEU A 115 -6.49 -12.89 18.32
N LYS A 116 -7.66 -13.38 18.73
CA LYS A 116 -7.80 -14.22 19.94
C LYS A 116 -7.12 -15.59 19.82
N GLN A 117 -6.75 -16.00 18.61
CA GLN A 117 -6.20 -17.33 18.33
C GLN A 117 -4.71 -17.30 17.96
N VAL A 118 -4.11 -16.11 17.91
CA VAL A 118 -2.69 -15.92 17.55
C VAL A 118 -2.04 -14.95 18.53
N PRO A 119 -0.72 -15.07 18.79
CA PRO A 119 -0.02 -14.08 19.61
C PRO A 119 -0.09 -12.69 18.94
N ARG A 120 -0.63 -11.70 19.66
CA ARG A 120 -0.85 -10.35 19.14
C ARG A 120 0.42 -9.68 18.62
N ASP A 121 1.56 -9.91 19.27
CA ASP A 121 2.87 -9.37 18.90
C ASP A 121 3.47 -10.00 17.64
N LYS A 122 2.91 -11.08 17.14
CA LYS A 122 3.33 -11.76 15.90
C LYS A 122 2.55 -11.30 14.67
N VAL A 123 1.58 -10.40 14.83
CA VAL A 123 0.74 -9.91 13.73
C VAL A 123 0.79 -8.40 13.68
N THR A 124 0.99 -7.86 12.50
CA THR A 124 0.83 -6.44 12.19
C THR A 124 -0.61 -6.18 11.78
N VAL A 125 -1.29 -5.29 12.49
CA VAL A 125 -2.64 -4.83 12.15
C VAL A 125 -2.56 -3.40 11.63
N LEU A 126 -2.93 -3.20 10.38
CA LEU A 126 -3.15 -1.90 9.77
C LEU A 126 -4.65 -1.62 9.76
N THR A 127 -5.04 -0.45 10.25
CA THR A 127 -6.41 0.06 10.13
C THR A 127 -6.43 1.51 9.67
N LYS A 128 -7.62 2.03 9.37
CA LYS A 128 -7.80 3.34 8.74
C LYS A 128 -9.04 4.04 9.29
N THR A 129 -8.94 5.36 9.49
CA THR A 129 -10.07 6.21 9.90
C THR A 129 -10.43 7.24 8.85
N TRP A 130 -11.71 7.57 8.76
CA TRP A 130 -12.23 8.69 7.99
C TRP A 130 -12.27 10.00 8.78
N ALA A 131 -11.75 10.03 10.00
CA ALA A 131 -11.72 11.25 10.80
C ALA A 131 -11.07 12.42 10.05
N ARG A 132 -11.72 13.56 10.09
CA ARG A 132 -11.27 14.83 9.51
C ARG A 132 -11.14 15.95 10.54
N ASP A 133 -11.43 15.63 11.80
CA ASP A 133 -11.27 16.49 12.96
C ASP A 133 -10.61 15.74 14.13
N PRO A 134 -9.94 16.47 15.07
CA PRO A 134 -9.21 15.85 16.16
C PRO A 134 -10.06 15.05 17.15
N ALA A 135 -11.30 15.46 17.40
CA ALA A 135 -12.18 14.78 18.37
C ALA A 135 -12.58 13.41 17.87
N THR A 136 -13.03 13.34 16.60
CA THR A 136 -13.35 12.08 15.92
C THR A 136 -12.12 11.18 15.83
N ALA A 137 -10.94 11.72 15.52
CA ALA A 137 -9.71 10.91 15.45
C ALA A 137 -9.37 10.26 16.80
N ARG A 138 -9.49 10.97 17.92
CA ARG A 138 -9.28 10.40 19.27
C ARG A 138 -10.30 9.31 19.58
N ALA A 139 -11.57 9.59 19.32
CA ALA A 139 -12.65 8.64 19.55
C ALA A 139 -12.47 7.35 18.74
N ASP A 140 -12.05 7.47 17.47
CA ASP A 140 -11.78 6.34 16.60
C ASP A 140 -10.61 5.48 17.11
N LEU A 141 -9.50 6.09 17.53
CA LEU A 141 -8.36 5.34 18.07
C LEU A 141 -8.75 4.51 19.31
N ASP A 142 -9.58 5.06 20.19
CA ASP A 142 -10.07 4.35 21.37
C ASP A 142 -11.06 3.25 20.98
N ARG A 143 -11.99 3.55 20.07
CA ARG A 143 -12.98 2.60 19.57
C ARG A 143 -12.31 1.42 18.85
N PHE A 144 -11.35 1.68 17.94
CA PHE A 144 -10.66 0.65 17.17
C PHE A 144 -9.92 -0.34 18.07
N ARG A 145 -9.25 0.15 19.13
CA ARG A 145 -8.59 -0.74 20.09
C ARG A 145 -9.59 -1.64 20.82
N LYS A 146 -10.75 -1.08 21.21
CA LYS A 146 -11.83 -1.87 21.84
C LYS A 146 -12.41 -2.91 20.89
N GLU A 147 -12.71 -2.52 19.64
CA GLU A 147 -13.27 -3.40 18.60
C GLU A 147 -12.29 -4.54 18.25
N LEU A 148 -11.00 -4.24 18.15
CA LEU A 148 -9.94 -5.19 17.85
C LEU A 148 -9.50 -6.01 19.06
N GLY A 149 -9.87 -5.60 20.28
CA GLY A 149 -9.47 -6.27 21.52
C GLY A 149 -7.96 -6.19 21.77
N THR A 150 -7.35 -5.03 21.54
CA THR A 150 -5.89 -4.82 21.66
C THR A 150 -5.57 -3.46 22.28
N ASP A 151 -4.48 -3.36 23.00
CA ASP A 151 -4.04 -2.11 23.64
C ASP A 151 -3.40 -1.14 22.65
N TYR A 152 -2.92 -1.62 21.50
CA TYR A 152 -2.22 -0.82 20.49
C TYR A 152 -2.60 -1.24 19.07
N LEU A 153 -2.41 -0.29 18.13
CA LEU A 153 -2.50 -0.52 16.69
C LEU A 153 -1.08 -0.46 16.11
N ASP A 154 -0.72 -1.39 15.21
CA ASP A 154 0.60 -1.29 14.55
C ASP A 154 0.64 -0.12 13.58
N VAL A 155 -0.39 0.01 12.75
CA VAL A 155 -0.49 1.08 11.76
C VAL A 155 -1.91 1.66 11.78
N CYS A 156 -2.01 2.99 11.89
CA CYS A 156 -3.27 3.70 11.69
C CYS A 156 -3.11 4.76 10.60
N LEU A 157 -3.97 4.71 9.57
CA LEU A 157 -3.91 5.62 8.43
C LEU A 157 -5.11 6.57 8.39
N MET A 158 -4.88 7.80 7.92
CA MET A 158 -5.95 8.64 7.41
C MET A 158 -6.44 8.05 6.07
N HIS A 159 -7.73 7.70 6.01
CA HIS A 159 -8.31 6.95 4.90
C HIS A 159 -8.76 7.86 3.77
N CYS A 160 -8.44 7.48 2.52
CA CYS A 160 -9.04 8.03 1.30
C CYS A 160 -8.88 9.56 1.19
N LEU A 161 -7.64 10.05 1.24
CA LEU A 161 -7.34 11.47 1.03
C LEU A 161 -7.39 11.80 -0.46
N THR A 162 -8.11 12.88 -0.80
CA THR A 162 -8.31 13.35 -2.17
C THR A 162 -7.76 14.76 -2.40
N GLU A 163 -7.63 15.56 -1.34
CA GLU A 163 -7.22 16.95 -1.42
C GLU A 163 -5.68 17.09 -1.41
N GLY A 164 -5.13 17.94 -2.27
CA GLY A 164 -3.69 18.21 -2.30
C GLY A 164 -3.17 19.00 -1.09
N ASP A 165 -4.06 19.72 -0.39
CA ASP A 165 -3.76 20.55 0.80
C ASP A 165 -4.06 19.82 2.12
N TRP A 166 -4.32 18.51 2.10
CA TRP A 166 -4.74 17.72 3.26
C TRP A 166 -3.79 17.84 4.46
N THR A 167 -2.50 18.02 4.22
CA THR A 167 -1.48 18.15 5.28
C THR A 167 -1.66 19.42 6.12
N THR A 168 -2.19 20.47 5.53
CA THR A 168 -2.58 21.69 6.24
C THR A 168 -3.99 21.60 6.79
N ARG A 169 -4.92 21.14 5.95
CA ARG A 169 -6.36 21.05 6.28
C ARG A 169 -6.63 20.14 7.47
N TYR A 170 -5.95 19.00 7.56
CA TYR A 170 -6.16 18.00 8.61
C TYR A 170 -5.03 17.95 9.63
N ARG A 171 -4.30 19.05 9.80
CA ARG A 171 -3.18 19.13 10.75
C ARG A 171 -3.56 18.66 12.16
N GLY A 172 -4.73 19.03 12.66
CA GLY A 172 -5.20 18.60 13.98
C GLY A 172 -5.37 17.08 14.12
N VAL A 173 -5.76 16.36 13.04
CA VAL A 173 -5.80 14.89 13.04
C VAL A 173 -4.39 14.32 13.07
N MET A 174 -3.45 14.92 12.32
CA MET A 174 -2.05 14.52 12.31
C MET A 174 -1.42 14.67 13.71
N ASP A 175 -1.71 15.76 14.41
CA ASP A 175 -1.24 16.00 15.78
C ASP A 175 -1.77 14.94 16.77
N VAL A 176 -3.02 14.51 16.61
CA VAL A 176 -3.61 13.40 17.40
C VAL A 176 -2.86 12.09 17.16
N PHE A 177 -2.49 11.80 15.93
CA PHE A 177 -1.75 10.58 15.61
C PHE A 177 -0.32 10.62 16.13
N GLU A 178 0.36 11.78 16.05
CA GLU A 178 1.67 11.97 16.67
C GLU A 178 1.62 11.80 18.20
N GLU A 179 0.59 12.34 18.84
CA GLU A 179 0.36 12.14 20.28
C GLU A 179 0.13 10.67 20.61
N ALA A 180 -0.73 10.00 19.84
CA ALA A 180 -1.03 8.58 20.01
C ALA A 180 0.21 7.70 19.83
N LYS A 181 1.08 8.05 18.88
CA LYS A 181 2.36 7.35 18.69
C LYS A 181 3.30 7.55 19.89
N ARG A 182 3.44 8.77 20.41
CA ARG A 182 4.25 9.01 21.62
C ARG A 182 3.74 8.24 22.85
N LYS A 183 2.42 8.00 22.91
CA LYS A 183 1.77 7.22 23.98
C LYS A 183 1.80 5.71 23.76
N GLY A 184 2.33 5.23 22.62
CA GLY A 184 2.35 3.82 22.28
C GLY A 184 0.99 3.24 21.87
N ILE A 185 -0.02 4.10 21.63
CA ILE A 185 -1.35 3.71 21.14
C ILE A 185 -1.29 3.24 19.69
N ILE A 186 -0.47 3.89 18.88
CA ILE A 186 -0.12 3.45 17.52
C ILE A 186 1.40 3.35 17.40
N ARG A 187 1.90 2.45 16.54
CA ARG A 187 3.34 2.30 16.29
C ARG A 187 3.81 3.12 15.09
N ALA A 188 2.96 3.23 14.07
CA ALA A 188 3.21 4.06 12.89
C ALA A 188 1.92 4.66 12.35
N HIS A 189 2.05 5.77 11.64
CA HIS A 189 0.94 6.48 11.01
C HIS A 189 1.25 6.86 9.57
N GLY A 190 0.21 7.29 8.87
CA GLY A 190 0.32 7.71 7.48
C GLY A 190 -1.05 7.87 6.84
N CYS A 191 -1.14 7.56 5.55
CA CYS A 191 -2.38 7.79 4.79
C CYS A 191 -2.62 6.74 3.71
N SER A 192 -3.84 6.75 3.17
CA SER A 192 -4.13 6.20 1.86
C SER A 192 -4.69 7.30 0.97
N CYS A 193 -4.08 7.49 -0.20
CA CYS A 193 -4.46 8.56 -1.13
C CYS A 193 -5.38 8.04 -2.23
N HIS A 194 -6.30 8.91 -2.69
CA HIS A 194 -7.24 8.64 -3.77
C HIS A 194 -7.26 9.78 -4.81
N SER A 195 -6.17 10.53 -4.91
CA SER A 195 -5.83 11.45 -6.01
C SER A 195 -4.32 11.60 -6.11
N ILE A 196 -3.83 11.96 -7.27
CA ILE A 196 -2.39 12.19 -7.49
C ILE A 196 -1.88 13.40 -6.71
N GLU A 197 -2.72 14.41 -6.49
CA GLU A 197 -2.42 15.60 -5.70
C GLU A 197 -2.20 15.23 -4.23
N ALA A 198 -3.10 14.41 -3.66
CA ALA A 198 -2.96 13.92 -2.29
C ALA A 198 -1.73 13.02 -2.15
N LEU A 199 -1.44 12.16 -3.14
CA LEU A 199 -0.27 11.29 -3.15
C LEU A 199 1.05 12.09 -3.20
N ARG A 200 1.11 13.15 -4.03
CA ARG A 200 2.26 14.05 -4.09
C ARG A 200 2.46 14.82 -2.77
N ALA A 201 1.37 15.24 -2.13
CA ALA A 201 1.44 15.86 -0.81
C ALA A 201 1.97 14.88 0.25
N ALA A 202 1.53 13.62 0.21
CA ALA A 202 2.03 12.55 1.08
C ALA A 202 3.54 12.29 0.87
N ALA A 203 4.01 12.29 -0.37
CA ALA A 203 5.43 12.11 -0.67
C ALA A 203 6.30 13.19 -0.02
N LYS A 204 5.85 14.45 -0.06
CA LYS A 204 6.57 15.61 0.50
C LYS A 204 6.43 15.75 2.03
N SER A 205 5.38 15.21 2.62
CA SER A 205 5.09 15.37 4.04
C SER A 205 6.03 14.53 4.92
N PRO A 206 6.82 15.12 5.84
CA PRO A 206 7.66 14.37 6.77
C PRO A 206 6.82 13.55 7.77
N TRP A 207 5.56 13.91 7.95
CA TRP A 207 4.63 13.22 8.84
C TRP A 207 4.27 11.82 8.34
N VAL A 208 4.21 11.60 7.02
CA VAL A 208 3.85 10.30 6.46
C VAL A 208 5.00 9.30 6.63
N GLU A 209 4.75 8.26 7.39
CA GLU A 209 5.68 7.14 7.55
C GLU A 209 5.31 5.98 6.62
N ILE A 210 3.99 5.76 6.40
CA ILE A 210 3.44 4.69 5.56
C ILE A 210 2.38 5.28 4.64
N ASP A 211 2.47 4.96 3.35
CA ASP A 211 1.40 5.21 2.38
C ASP A 211 0.85 3.89 1.84
N LEU A 212 -0.47 3.80 1.77
CA LEU A 212 -1.19 2.69 1.14
C LEU A 212 -1.67 3.14 -0.24
N ALA A 213 -0.89 2.80 -1.26
CA ALA A 213 -1.01 3.33 -2.62
C ALA A 213 -1.72 2.37 -3.58
N ARG A 214 -2.56 2.92 -4.45
CA ARG A 214 -3.22 2.17 -5.54
C ARG A 214 -2.23 1.93 -6.68
N VAL A 215 -1.95 0.67 -7.00
CA VAL A 215 -0.94 0.33 -8.02
C VAL A 215 -1.26 -0.97 -8.74
N ASN A 216 -1.31 -0.92 -10.08
CA ASN A 216 -1.42 -2.07 -10.97
C ASN A 216 -0.93 -1.67 -12.39
N PRO A 217 -0.68 -2.64 -13.29
CA PRO A 217 -0.10 -2.34 -14.62
C PRO A 217 -1.05 -1.68 -15.61
N ILE A 218 -2.37 -1.70 -15.37
CA ILE A 218 -3.38 -1.18 -16.30
C ILE A 218 -4.00 0.15 -15.87
N GLY A 219 -3.53 0.74 -14.74
CA GLY A 219 -4.04 2.02 -14.22
C GLY A 219 -5.44 1.95 -13.61
N SER A 220 -6.05 0.76 -13.52
CA SER A 220 -7.43 0.62 -13.02
C SER A 220 -7.52 1.06 -11.56
N HIS A 221 -8.47 1.96 -11.28
CA HIS A 221 -8.68 2.55 -9.95
C HIS A 221 -7.42 3.20 -9.33
N MET A 222 -6.45 3.60 -10.13
CA MET A 222 -5.25 4.32 -9.68
C MET A 222 -5.49 5.83 -9.60
N ASP A 223 -4.55 6.55 -8.99
CA ASP A 223 -4.62 8.00 -8.77
C ASP A 223 -4.26 8.81 -10.02
N ALA A 224 -3.54 8.19 -10.95
CA ALA A 224 -3.15 8.68 -12.26
C ALA A 224 -2.64 7.51 -13.10
N GLU A 225 -2.08 7.79 -14.28
CA GLU A 225 -1.38 6.80 -15.09
C GLU A 225 -0.29 6.08 -14.27
N PRO A 226 -0.07 4.77 -14.48
CA PRO A 226 0.83 3.95 -13.67
C PRO A 226 2.22 4.54 -13.49
N GLU A 227 2.81 5.08 -14.55
CA GLU A 227 4.15 5.67 -14.51
C GLU A 227 4.22 6.90 -13.60
N ALA A 228 3.21 7.77 -13.65
CA ALA A 228 3.12 8.95 -12.80
C ALA A 228 3.01 8.57 -11.31
N VAL A 229 2.17 7.59 -10.99
CA VAL A 229 2.03 7.06 -9.63
C VAL A 229 3.35 6.45 -9.16
N VAL A 230 3.92 5.52 -9.94
CA VAL A 230 5.17 4.82 -9.59
C VAL A 230 6.33 5.81 -9.39
N SER A 231 6.38 6.91 -10.15
CA SER A 231 7.37 7.97 -9.96
C SER A 231 7.28 8.58 -8.56
N VAL A 232 6.06 8.88 -8.08
CA VAL A 232 5.84 9.41 -6.72
C VAL A 232 6.17 8.36 -5.66
N LEU A 233 5.86 7.08 -5.90
CA LEU A 233 6.21 6.00 -4.97
C LEU A 233 7.73 5.81 -4.85
N ARG A 234 8.49 6.00 -5.93
CA ARG A 234 9.96 6.01 -5.89
C ARG A 234 10.50 7.15 -5.02
N GLU A 235 9.91 8.35 -5.13
CA GLU A 235 10.25 9.49 -4.26
C GLU A 235 9.98 9.17 -2.79
N MET A 236 8.82 8.62 -2.46
CA MET A 236 8.48 8.18 -1.09
C MET A 236 9.50 7.18 -0.56
N ARG A 237 9.82 6.17 -1.37
CA ARG A 237 10.77 5.13 -0.99
C ARG A 237 12.18 5.68 -0.76
N ALA A 238 12.65 6.57 -1.64
CA ALA A 238 13.94 7.26 -1.49
C ALA A 238 13.98 8.11 -0.21
N GLY A 239 12.86 8.71 0.18
CA GLY A 239 12.66 9.42 1.45
C GLY A 239 12.58 8.50 2.69
N GLY A 240 12.62 7.17 2.50
CA GLY A 240 12.55 6.19 3.59
C GLY A 240 11.15 5.89 4.11
N LYS A 241 10.10 6.35 3.43
CA LYS A 241 8.71 6.01 3.75
C LYS A 241 8.41 4.57 3.34
N ALA A 242 7.51 3.92 4.07
CA ALA A 242 6.95 2.64 3.65
C ALA A 242 5.89 2.86 2.55
N VAL A 243 5.90 2.00 1.55
CA VAL A 243 4.87 1.95 0.54
C VAL A 243 4.24 0.56 0.55
N VAL A 244 2.95 0.51 0.85
CA VAL A 244 2.14 -0.70 0.76
C VAL A 244 1.23 -0.59 -0.47
N GLY A 245 1.35 -1.52 -1.40
CA GLY A 245 0.51 -1.51 -2.61
C GLY A 245 -0.90 -2.04 -2.31
N MET A 246 -1.92 -1.39 -2.85
CA MET A 246 -3.29 -1.91 -2.87
C MET A 246 -3.84 -1.89 -4.30
N LYS A 247 -4.99 -2.52 -4.52
CA LYS A 247 -5.61 -2.64 -5.86
C LYS A 247 -4.71 -3.31 -6.90
N ILE A 248 -3.85 -4.21 -6.46
CA ILE A 248 -2.90 -4.94 -7.31
C ILE A 248 -3.61 -5.66 -8.45
N LEU A 249 -4.79 -6.23 -8.19
CA LEU A 249 -5.64 -6.90 -9.18
C LEU A 249 -6.68 -5.97 -9.81
N GLY A 250 -6.50 -4.63 -9.76
CA GLY A 250 -7.42 -3.66 -10.33
C GLY A 250 -8.84 -3.79 -9.81
N GLN A 251 -9.03 -4.16 -8.53
CA GLN A 251 -10.36 -4.43 -7.92
C GLN A 251 -11.19 -5.49 -8.67
N GLY A 252 -10.53 -6.42 -9.36
CA GLY A 252 -11.14 -7.49 -10.15
C GLY A 252 -10.92 -7.40 -11.67
N ASP A 253 -10.52 -6.23 -12.19
CA ASP A 253 -10.28 -6.04 -13.63
C ASP A 253 -9.16 -6.94 -14.16
N MET A 254 -8.23 -7.35 -13.31
CA MET A 254 -7.14 -8.26 -13.64
C MET A 254 -7.32 -9.69 -13.11
N ARG A 255 -8.55 -10.08 -12.74
CA ARG A 255 -8.80 -11.43 -12.19
C ARG A 255 -8.36 -12.59 -13.09
N THR A 256 -8.34 -12.38 -14.41
CA THR A 256 -7.85 -13.35 -15.40
C THR A 256 -6.36 -13.17 -15.75
N ARG A 257 -5.71 -12.11 -15.24
CA ARG A 257 -4.31 -11.74 -15.49
C ARG A 257 -3.53 -11.57 -14.19
N GLN A 258 -3.81 -12.42 -13.19
CA GLN A 258 -3.24 -12.30 -11.85
C GLN A 258 -1.70 -12.39 -11.86
N ASP A 259 -1.13 -13.30 -12.64
CA ASP A 259 0.34 -13.48 -12.71
C ASP A 259 1.04 -12.24 -13.26
N GLU A 260 0.42 -11.54 -14.20
CA GLU A 260 0.92 -10.27 -14.72
C GLU A 260 0.90 -9.17 -13.65
N ALA A 261 -0.24 -9.02 -12.95
CA ALA A 261 -0.39 -8.04 -11.89
C ALA A 261 0.61 -8.27 -10.74
N LEU A 262 0.80 -9.53 -10.34
CA LEU A 262 1.75 -9.90 -9.29
C LEU A 262 3.20 -9.67 -9.74
N ARG A 263 3.58 -10.06 -10.94
CA ARG A 263 4.91 -9.77 -11.48
C ARG A 263 5.18 -8.28 -11.55
N TYR A 264 4.21 -7.50 -12.00
CA TYR A 264 4.31 -6.04 -12.00
C TYR A 264 4.59 -5.50 -10.61
N ALA A 265 3.75 -5.80 -9.61
CA ALA A 265 3.93 -5.32 -8.24
C ALA A 265 5.28 -5.73 -7.65
N LEU A 266 5.73 -6.97 -7.89
CA LEU A 266 7.00 -7.49 -7.41
C LEU A 266 8.22 -6.87 -8.11
N SER A 267 8.07 -6.43 -9.37
CA SER A 267 9.15 -5.82 -10.16
C SER A 267 9.43 -4.37 -9.81
N LEU A 268 8.46 -3.67 -9.19
CA LEU A 268 8.55 -2.21 -8.97
C LEU A 268 9.65 -1.78 -8.01
N ASN A 269 10.15 -2.64 -7.13
CA ASN A 269 11.14 -2.31 -6.09
C ASN A 269 10.76 -1.10 -5.20
N THR A 270 9.57 -0.53 -5.38
CA THR A 270 9.04 0.60 -4.62
C THR A 270 8.11 0.16 -3.49
N LEU A 271 7.57 -1.06 -3.59
CA LEU A 271 6.66 -1.59 -2.58
C LEU A 271 7.43 -2.38 -1.52
N ASP A 272 7.22 -2.08 -0.25
CA ASP A 272 7.68 -2.94 0.86
C ASP A 272 6.79 -4.18 0.96
N ALA A 273 5.47 -3.95 0.89
CA ALA A 273 4.43 -4.97 0.96
C ALA A 273 3.27 -4.59 0.02
N PHE A 274 2.32 -5.48 -0.13
CA PHE A 274 1.05 -5.18 -0.82
C PHE A 274 -0.09 -5.99 -0.21
N THR A 275 -1.32 -5.46 -0.34
CA THR A 275 -2.53 -6.08 0.19
C THR A 275 -3.43 -6.60 -0.93
N ILE A 276 -3.93 -7.82 -0.76
CA ILE A 276 -4.95 -8.43 -1.62
C ILE A 276 -5.97 -9.12 -0.75
N GLY A 277 -7.26 -8.88 -1.01
CA GLY A 277 -8.37 -9.57 -0.35
C GLY A 277 -8.75 -10.83 -1.13
N ALA A 278 -8.66 -11.99 -0.49
CA ALA A 278 -9.23 -13.24 -1.00
C ALA A 278 -10.65 -13.43 -0.43
N GLU A 279 -11.49 -14.16 -1.13
CA GLU A 279 -12.87 -14.46 -0.72
C GLU A 279 -13.05 -15.95 -0.34
N SER A 280 -11.98 -16.74 -0.45
CA SER A 280 -11.95 -18.13 -0.02
C SER A 280 -10.53 -18.57 0.34
N ILE A 281 -10.43 -19.66 1.10
CA ILE A 281 -9.14 -20.32 1.41
C ILE A 281 -8.46 -20.79 0.12
N ALA A 282 -9.23 -21.28 -0.85
CA ALA A 282 -8.69 -21.73 -2.14
C ALA A 282 -8.03 -20.58 -2.92
N GLU A 283 -8.68 -19.41 -2.98
CA GLU A 283 -8.11 -18.21 -3.61
C GLU A 283 -6.86 -17.71 -2.86
N GLN A 284 -6.89 -17.70 -1.53
CA GLN A 284 -5.73 -17.29 -0.74
C GLN A 284 -4.53 -18.22 -0.97
N ASN A 285 -4.77 -19.54 -1.00
CA ASN A 285 -3.72 -20.53 -1.25
C ASN A 285 -3.16 -20.39 -2.67
N ASP A 286 -4.02 -20.17 -3.67
CA ASP A 286 -3.60 -19.93 -5.06
C ASP A 286 -2.77 -18.63 -5.17
N LEU A 287 -3.17 -17.56 -4.50
CA LEU A 287 -2.44 -16.29 -4.46
C LEU A 287 -1.04 -16.48 -3.85
N VAL A 288 -0.92 -17.16 -2.71
CA VAL A 288 0.38 -17.45 -2.07
C VAL A 288 1.27 -18.26 -3.00
N ARG A 289 0.72 -19.28 -3.67
CA ARG A 289 1.44 -20.10 -4.67
C ARG A 289 1.91 -19.26 -5.86
N ARG A 290 1.03 -18.42 -6.44
CA ARG A 290 1.37 -17.56 -7.60
C ARG A 290 2.50 -16.59 -7.27
N ILE A 291 2.53 -16.00 -6.10
CA ILE A 291 3.62 -15.09 -5.67
C ILE A 291 4.97 -15.84 -5.68
N SER A 292 4.99 -17.09 -5.23
CA SER A 292 6.22 -17.90 -5.22
C SER A 292 6.65 -18.37 -6.61
N MET A 293 5.73 -18.41 -7.58
CA MET A 293 5.97 -18.83 -8.96
C MET A 293 6.18 -17.65 -9.93
N ALA A 294 6.03 -16.41 -9.45
CA ALA A 294 6.10 -15.21 -10.31
C ALA A 294 7.51 -14.91 -10.86
N ALA A 295 8.56 -15.55 -10.34
CA ALA A 295 9.96 -15.37 -10.72
C ALA A 295 10.34 -16.26 -11.93
#